data_484a6ec25be94b1d1b279cdd16f55792
#
_entry.id   484a6ec25be94b1d1b279cdd16f55792
#
_cell.length_a   1.000
_cell.length_b   1.000
_cell.length_c   1.000
_cell.angle_alpha   90.00
_cell.angle_beta   90.00
_cell.angle_gamma   90.00
#
_symmetry.space_group_name_H-M   'P 1'
#
loop_
_entity.id
_entity.type
_entity.pdbx_description
1 polymer ?
#
loop_
_entity_poly.entity_id
_entity_poly.type
_entity_poly.pdbx_seq_one_letter_code
_entity_poly.pdbx_strand_id
1 'polypeptide(L)'
;MSKSFLYNYKNGGILRDEDANLFSQKIKRMLNSKIDIIVTSGAVSAGKFDYIPDVVKKFKLSNYFKGVAIRPGKPILFAKIKGKQKAIFGLPGNPISSAACLRFFVYPYLLESLGIKKEKSFKGILKNDFIKKVNFTRFIKSKINTTKNGKIEVEI
;
A
#
# COMPACT_ATOMS: atom_id res chain seq x y z
N MET A 1 7.67 -17.43 1.11
CA MET A 1 8.01 -16.12 1.68
C MET A 1 9.46 -15.83 1.37
N SER A 2 9.76 -14.92 0.45
CA SER A 2 11.14 -14.49 0.22
C SER A 2 11.59 -13.70 1.45
N LYS A 3 12.63 -14.16 2.13
CA LYS A 3 13.32 -13.36 3.12
C LYS A 3 14.00 -12.21 2.38
N SER A 4 13.40 -11.03 2.41
CA SER A 4 14.06 -9.83 1.90
C SER A 4 15.18 -9.47 2.86
N PHE A 5 16.40 -9.33 2.36
CA PHE A 5 17.56 -8.86 3.15
C PHE A 5 17.48 -7.37 3.50
N LEU A 6 16.47 -6.66 3.01
CA LEU A 6 16.35 -5.21 3.16
C LEU A 6 15.58 -4.77 4.42
N TYR A 7 14.81 -5.67 5.04
CA TYR A 7 14.01 -5.34 6.22
C TYR A 7 13.73 -6.56 7.08
N ASN A 8 13.50 -6.32 8.36
CA ASN A 8 13.07 -7.32 9.31
C ASN A 8 11.55 -7.36 9.38
N TYR A 9 10.96 -8.47 8.98
CA TYR A 9 9.51 -8.69 9.03
C TYR A 9 9.09 -9.26 10.38
N LYS A 10 8.07 -8.65 10.98
CA LYS A 10 7.41 -9.15 12.20
C LYS A 10 5.93 -9.36 11.94
N ASN A 11 5.44 -10.57 12.11
CA ASN A 11 4.01 -10.87 12.00
C ASN A 11 3.25 -10.24 13.17
N GLY A 12 2.32 -9.34 12.86
CA GLY A 12 1.44 -8.69 13.82
C GLY A 12 0.27 -9.57 14.29
N GLY A 13 0.01 -10.69 13.62
CA GLY A 13 -1.15 -11.57 13.86
C GLY A 13 -2.43 -11.04 13.23
N ILE A 14 -3.50 -11.78 13.44
CA ILE A 14 -4.85 -11.49 12.94
C ILE A 14 -5.68 -10.92 14.08
N LEU A 15 -6.48 -9.92 13.79
CA LEU A 15 -7.48 -9.34 14.70
C LEU A 15 -8.87 -9.52 14.07
N ARG A 16 -9.87 -9.77 14.89
CA ARG A 16 -11.27 -9.79 14.43
C ARG A 16 -11.77 -8.37 14.23
N ASP A 17 -12.70 -8.19 13.33
CA ASP A 17 -13.23 -6.87 12.94
C ASP A 17 -13.98 -6.16 14.10
N GLU A 18 -14.31 -6.87 15.17
CA GLU A 18 -15.07 -6.35 16.31
C GLU A 18 -14.17 -5.71 17.41
N ASP A 19 -12.85 -5.88 17.32
CA ASP A 19 -11.90 -5.52 18.38
C ASP A 19 -11.15 -4.19 18.14
N ALA A 20 -11.87 -3.09 17.91
CA ALA A 20 -11.27 -1.76 17.72
C ALA A 20 -10.34 -1.34 18.89
N ASN A 21 -10.69 -1.69 20.13
CA ASN A 21 -9.88 -1.38 21.30
C ASN A 21 -8.57 -2.17 21.32
N LEU A 22 -8.63 -3.47 21.01
CA LEU A 22 -7.45 -4.32 20.93
C LEU A 22 -6.52 -3.87 19.79
N PHE A 23 -7.10 -3.50 18.66
CA PHE A 23 -6.36 -2.91 17.54
C PHE A 23 -5.64 -1.62 17.97
N SER A 24 -6.34 -0.71 18.63
CA SER A 24 -5.77 0.55 19.12
C SER A 24 -4.60 0.31 20.08
N GLN A 25 -4.76 -0.60 21.04
CA GLN A 25 -3.69 -0.98 21.97
C GLN A 25 -2.48 -1.59 21.23
N LYS A 26 -2.73 -2.44 20.24
CA LYS A 26 -1.68 -3.09 19.46
C LYS A 26 -0.89 -2.07 18.63
N ILE A 27 -1.58 -1.13 17.96
CA ILE A 27 -0.92 -0.03 17.24
C ILE A 27 -0.08 0.82 18.20
N LYS A 28 -0.61 1.20 19.36
CA LYS A 28 0.15 1.95 20.38
C LYS A 28 1.43 1.22 20.80
N ARG A 29 1.35 -0.08 21.06
CA ARG A 29 2.53 -0.91 21.41
C ARG A 29 3.57 -0.92 20.27
N MET A 30 3.11 -1.10 19.03
CA MET A 30 3.99 -1.10 17.86
C MET A 30 4.65 0.27 17.66
N LEU A 31 3.91 1.37 17.82
CA LEU A 31 4.45 2.72 17.71
C LEU A 31 5.46 3.07 18.82
N ASN A 32 5.41 2.39 19.95
CA ASN A 32 6.38 2.54 21.05
C ASN A 32 7.53 1.50 21.00
N SER A 33 7.54 0.63 19.98
CA SER A 33 8.59 -0.37 19.78
C SER A 33 9.60 0.07 18.71
N LYS A 34 10.52 -0.81 18.33
CA LYS A 34 11.48 -0.59 17.23
C LYS A 34 10.90 -0.81 15.82
N ILE A 35 9.57 -0.86 15.67
CA ILE A 35 8.90 -1.03 14.37
C ILE A 35 8.82 0.33 13.69
N ASP A 36 9.29 0.44 12.46
CA ASP A 36 9.28 1.67 11.66
C ASP A 36 8.03 1.79 10.78
N ILE A 37 7.61 0.67 10.19
CA ILE A 37 6.46 0.62 9.27
C ILE A 37 5.47 -0.42 9.75
N ILE A 38 4.22 0.00 9.94
CA ILE A 38 3.09 -0.87 10.26
C ILE A 38 2.23 -1.00 9.02
N VAL A 39 1.96 -2.23 8.60
CA VAL A 39 1.07 -2.54 7.48
C VAL A 39 -0.09 -3.38 8.00
N THR A 40 -1.31 -2.94 7.74
CA THR A 40 -2.53 -3.68 8.03
C THR A 40 -3.26 -4.00 6.73
N SER A 41 -4.04 -5.08 6.71
CA SER A 41 -4.91 -5.44 5.60
C SER A 41 -6.32 -5.66 6.12
N GLY A 42 -7.33 -5.11 5.43
CA GLY A 42 -8.71 -5.05 5.88
C GLY A 42 -9.04 -3.80 6.71
N ALA A 43 -10.32 -3.62 7.06
CA ALA A 43 -10.86 -2.55 7.90
C ALA A 43 -10.48 -1.09 7.50
N VAL A 44 -10.29 -0.82 6.20
CA VAL A 44 -9.97 0.50 5.63
C VAL A 44 -10.95 0.94 4.53
N SER A 45 -11.97 0.13 4.20
CA SER A 45 -13.01 0.46 3.23
C SER A 45 -14.11 1.33 3.86
N ALA A 46 -15.24 1.55 3.22
CA ALA A 46 -16.37 2.31 3.79
C ALA A 46 -17.37 1.41 4.55
N GLY A 47 -16.91 0.29 5.11
CA GLY A 47 -17.75 -0.68 5.81
C GLY A 47 -17.98 -0.32 7.29
N LYS A 48 -18.96 -0.99 7.90
CA LYS A 48 -19.35 -0.81 9.31
C LYS A 48 -18.23 -1.03 10.33
N PHE A 49 -17.14 -1.71 9.93
CA PHE A 49 -16.01 -2.08 10.78
C PHE A 49 -14.71 -1.32 10.44
N ASP A 50 -14.81 -0.15 9.81
CA ASP A 50 -13.67 0.64 9.35
C ASP A 50 -13.09 1.55 10.43
N TYR A 51 -12.65 0.98 11.52
CA TYR A 51 -12.12 1.73 12.67
C TYR A 51 -10.64 2.14 12.54
N ILE A 52 -9.90 1.61 11.57
CA ILE A 52 -8.48 1.96 11.40
C ILE A 52 -8.27 3.46 11.22
N PRO A 53 -9.02 4.17 10.37
CA PRO A 53 -8.87 5.62 10.23
C PRO A 53 -9.06 6.36 11.55
N ASP A 54 -10.06 5.98 12.34
CA ASP A 54 -10.38 6.66 13.61
C ASP A 54 -9.33 6.38 14.68
N VAL A 55 -8.79 5.16 14.74
CA VAL A 55 -7.68 4.83 15.63
C VAL A 55 -6.43 5.62 15.25
N VAL A 56 -6.12 5.69 13.94
CA VAL A 56 -4.91 6.37 13.46
C VAL A 56 -4.98 7.87 13.68
N LYS A 57 -6.14 8.50 13.52
CA LYS A 57 -6.36 9.94 13.76
C LYS A 57 -6.17 10.35 15.23
N LYS A 58 -6.23 9.42 16.17
CA LYS A 58 -5.93 9.70 17.60
C LYS A 58 -4.46 10.01 17.86
N PHE A 59 -3.57 9.77 16.91
CA PHE A 59 -2.16 10.12 17.01
C PHE A 59 -1.87 11.47 16.36
N LYS A 60 -0.82 12.16 16.83
CA LYS A 60 -0.32 13.36 16.13
C LYS A 60 0.33 12.95 14.80
N LEU A 61 -0.25 13.39 13.69
CA LEU A 61 0.19 13.03 12.35
C LEU A 61 0.95 14.19 11.70
N SER A 62 1.99 13.88 10.93
CA SER A 62 2.68 14.83 10.04
C SER A 62 2.18 14.73 8.61
N ASN A 63 1.62 13.58 8.21
CA ASN A 63 0.98 13.36 6.94
C ASN A 63 -0.13 12.32 7.08
N TYR A 64 -1.22 12.50 6.35
CA TYR A 64 -2.34 11.57 6.35
C TYR A 64 -3.13 11.68 5.05
N PHE A 65 -3.45 10.53 4.47
CA PHE A 65 -4.50 10.45 3.45
C PHE A 65 -5.30 9.14 3.58
N LYS A 66 -6.55 9.21 3.19
CA LYS A 66 -7.43 8.04 3.00
C LYS A 66 -8.08 8.12 1.63
N GLY A 67 -7.90 7.09 0.83
CA GLY A 67 -8.42 7.01 -0.53
C GLY A 67 -7.56 7.74 -1.56
N VAL A 68 -7.34 7.07 -2.67
CA VAL A 68 -6.60 7.60 -3.83
C VAL A 68 -7.39 7.23 -5.09
N ALA A 69 -7.38 8.09 -6.09
CA ALA A 69 -8.09 7.85 -7.37
C ALA A 69 -7.39 6.79 -8.23
N ILE A 70 -7.26 5.57 -7.70
CA ILE A 70 -6.67 4.40 -8.35
C ILE A 70 -7.63 3.21 -8.40
N ARG A 71 -7.41 2.30 -9.33
CA ARG A 71 -8.13 1.02 -9.41
C ARG A 71 -7.19 -0.07 -9.93
N PRO A 72 -7.04 -1.20 -9.19
CA PRO A 72 -7.55 -1.47 -7.84
C PRO A 72 -6.81 -0.68 -6.76
N GLY A 73 -7.36 -0.61 -5.53
CA GLY A 73 -6.67 -0.07 -4.36
C GLY A 73 -7.17 1.29 -3.83
N LYS A 74 -8.29 1.83 -4.38
CA LYS A 74 -8.86 3.13 -3.96
C LYS A 74 -8.85 3.37 -2.44
N PRO A 75 -9.28 2.45 -1.56
CA PRO A 75 -9.42 2.73 -0.13
C PRO A 75 -8.13 2.61 0.68
N ILE A 76 -6.95 2.75 0.07
CA ILE A 76 -5.69 2.78 0.83
C ILE A 76 -5.68 3.92 1.85
N LEU A 77 -5.08 3.66 3.01
CA LEU A 77 -4.79 4.66 4.02
C LEU A 77 -3.27 4.75 4.25
N PHE A 78 -2.79 5.96 4.43
CA PHE A 78 -1.42 6.24 4.87
C PHE A 78 -1.44 7.26 6.01
N ALA A 79 -0.58 7.06 7.01
CA ALA A 79 -0.33 8.02 8.05
C ALA A 79 1.14 8.00 8.48
N LYS A 80 1.74 9.19 8.58
CA LYS A 80 3.08 9.38 9.15
C LYS A 80 2.96 10.01 10.52
N ILE A 81 3.59 9.41 11.52
CA ILE A 81 3.51 9.89 12.91
C ILE A 81 4.45 11.09 13.08
N LYS A 82 3.93 12.21 13.60
CA LYS A 82 4.71 13.43 13.85
C LYS A 82 5.79 13.18 14.92
N GLY A 83 7.00 13.62 14.65
CA GLY A 83 8.14 13.47 15.57
C GLY A 83 8.70 12.05 15.71
N LYS A 84 8.21 11.10 14.91
CA LYS A 84 8.73 9.74 14.84
C LYS A 84 8.96 9.33 13.39
N GLN A 85 10.02 8.58 13.12
CA GLN A 85 10.25 8.00 11.78
C GLN A 85 9.39 6.74 11.56
N LYS A 86 8.06 6.88 11.78
CA LYS A 86 7.12 5.78 11.77
C LYS A 86 5.96 6.06 10.83
N ALA A 87 5.57 5.04 10.06
CA ALA A 87 4.45 5.11 9.14
C ALA A 87 3.46 3.95 9.35
N ILE A 88 2.20 4.21 9.06
CA ILE A 88 1.12 3.23 9.08
C ILE A 88 0.49 3.20 7.68
N PHE A 89 0.39 2.02 7.10
CA PHE A 89 -0.35 1.75 5.88
C PHE A 89 -1.55 0.85 6.20
N GLY A 90 -2.73 1.30 5.85
CA GLY A 90 -3.94 0.49 5.83
C GLY A 90 -4.24 0.05 4.40
N LEU A 91 -4.16 -1.24 4.13
CA LEU A 91 -4.42 -1.81 2.82
C LEU A 91 -5.85 -2.35 2.72
N PRO A 92 -6.47 -2.33 1.53
CA PRO A 92 -7.77 -2.95 1.32
C PRO A 92 -7.77 -4.44 1.69
N GLY A 93 -8.92 -4.99 2.10
CA GLY A 93 -9.06 -6.42 2.37
C GLY A 93 -9.02 -7.30 1.11
N ASN A 94 -9.38 -6.76 -0.06
CA ASN A 94 -9.29 -7.51 -1.31
C ASN A 94 -7.82 -7.78 -1.68
N PRO A 95 -7.41 -9.05 -1.93
CA PRO A 95 -6.01 -9.43 -2.17
C PRO A 95 -5.35 -8.71 -3.34
N ILE A 96 -6.07 -8.54 -4.46
CA ILE A 96 -5.54 -7.85 -5.65
C ILE A 96 -5.30 -6.36 -5.33
N SER A 97 -6.24 -5.74 -4.63
CA SER A 97 -6.11 -4.36 -4.19
C SER A 97 -4.97 -4.16 -3.19
N SER A 98 -4.84 -5.10 -2.24
CA SER A 98 -3.72 -5.10 -1.27
C SER A 98 -2.37 -5.24 -1.97
N ALA A 99 -2.24 -6.17 -2.92
CA ALA A 99 -1.01 -6.37 -3.67
C ALA A 99 -0.63 -5.12 -4.49
N ALA A 100 -1.60 -4.48 -5.14
CA ALA A 100 -1.38 -3.23 -5.86
C ALA A 100 -0.92 -2.11 -4.91
N CYS A 101 -1.58 -1.94 -3.76
CA CYS A 101 -1.20 -0.95 -2.76
C CYS A 101 0.18 -1.22 -2.17
N LEU A 102 0.51 -2.48 -1.88
CA LEU A 102 1.84 -2.87 -1.42
C LEU A 102 2.91 -2.49 -2.44
N ARG A 103 2.68 -2.83 -3.72
CA ARG A 103 3.63 -2.59 -4.82
C ARG A 103 3.85 -1.10 -5.10
N PHE A 104 2.79 -0.29 -5.10
CA PHE A 104 2.85 1.09 -5.58
C PHE A 104 2.93 2.15 -4.48
N PHE A 105 2.72 1.79 -3.21
CA PHE A 105 2.80 2.73 -2.09
C PHE A 105 3.77 2.27 -1.00
N VAL A 106 3.60 1.05 -0.47
CA VAL A 106 4.45 0.57 0.64
C VAL A 106 5.89 0.34 0.16
N TYR A 107 6.06 -0.37 -0.94
CA TYR A 107 7.38 -0.71 -1.46
C TYR A 107 8.21 0.53 -1.86
N PRO A 108 7.70 1.51 -2.61
CA PRO A 108 8.43 2.75 -2.90
C PRO A 108 8.77 3.55 -1.64
N TYR A 109 7.87 3.60 -0.66
CA TYR A 109 8.14 4.24 0.62
C TYR A 109 9.28 3.55 1.38
N LEU A 110 9.30 2.21 1.38
CA LEU A 110 10.37 1.43 1.98
C LEU A 110 11.72 1.70 1.30
N LEU A 111 11.77 1.67 -0.04
CA LEU A 111 13.01 1.98 -0.78
C LEU A 111 13.53 3.38 -0.45
N GLU A 112 12.65 4.38 -0.45
CA GLU A 112 13.00 5.76 -0.11
C GLU A 112 13.53 5.88 1.32
N SER A 113 12.88 5.19 2.27
CA SER A 113 13.31 5.16 3.69
C SER A 113 14.69 4.53 3.88
N LEU A 114 15.09 3.64 2.98
CA LEU A 114 16.40 2.99 2.96
C LEU A 114 17.46 3.74 2.11
N GLY A 115 17.10 4.89 1.52
CA GLY A 115 17.98 5.62 0.60
C GLY A 115 18.22 4.92 -0.74
N ILE A 116 17.41 3.90 -1.08
CA ILE A 116 17.52 3.16 -2.33
C ILE A 116 16.80 3.91 -3.43
N LYS A 117 17.43 4.03 -4.60
CA LYS A 117 16.82 4.67 -5.78
C LYS A 117 15.50 3.98 -6.15
N LYS A 118 14.48 4.79 -6.40
CA LYS A 118 13.19 4.30 -6.91
C LYS A 118 13.38 3.63 -8.27
N GLU A 119 12.62 2.58 -8.51
CA GLU A 119 12.57 1.93 -9.81
C GLU A 119 12.12 2.93 -10.89
N LYS A 120 12.76 2.87 -12.04
CA LYS A 120 12.36 3.68 -13.19
C LYS A 120 11.23 2.96 -13.95
N SER A 121 10.19 3.71 -14.29
CA SER A 121 9.18 3.22 -15.23
C SER A 121 9.75 3.21 -16.64
N PHE A 122 9.30 2.29 -17.46
CA PHE A 122 9.54 2.30 -18.90
C PHE A 122 8.20 2.46 -19.63
N LYS A 123 8.28 2.89 -20.88
CA LYS A 123 7.12 3.05 -21.77
C LYS A 123 7.05 1.87 -22.73
N GLY A 124 5.84 1.42 -23.03
CA GLY A 124 5.59 0.41 -24.05
C GLY A 124 4.44 0.83 -24.97
N ILE A 125 4.30 0.16 -26.10
CA ILE A 125 3.23 0.36 -27.05
C ILE A 125 2.15 -0.67 -26.75
N LEU A 126 0.91 -0.23 -26.60
CA LEU A 126 -0.22 -1.15 -26.44
C LEU A 126 -0.44 -1.91 -27.76
N LYS A 127 -0.55 -3.22 -27.67
CA LYS A 127 -0.83 -4.09 -28.82
C LYS A 127 -2.26 -3.92 -29.33
N ASN A 128 -3.20 -3.66 -28.43
CA ASN A 128 -4.62 -3.45 -28.74
C ASN A 128 -5.12 -2.17 -28.08
N ASP A 129 -6.14 -1.57 -28.66
CA ASP A 129 -6.80 -0.40 -28.07
C ASP A 129 -7.41 -0.75 -26.72
N PHE A 130 -7.26 0.16 -25.79
CA PHE A 130 -7.82 0.04 -24.45
C PHE A 130 -8.63 1.28 -24.07
N ILE A 131 -9.94 1.11 -23.90
CA ILE A 131 -10.82 2.19 -23.47
C ILE A 131 -10.82 2.27 -21.95
N LYS A 132 -10.23 3.33 -21.43
CA LYS A 132 -10.22 3.63 -20.00
C LYS A 132 -11.49 4.40 -19.60
N LYS A 133 -12.34 3.81 -18.77
CA LYS A 133 -13.41 4.55 -18.10
C LYS A 133 -12.81 5.59 -17.14
N VAL A 134 -13.34 6.79 -17.20
CA VAL A 134 -12.79 8.07 -16.69
C VAL A 134 -12.48 8.09 -15.19
N ASN A 135 -11.64 9.02 -14.78
CA ASN A 135 -11.34 9.51 -13.41
C ASN A 135 -10.52 8.64 -12.46
N PHE A 136 -9.94 7.52 -12.89
CA PHE A 136 -9.03 6.74 -12.04
C PHE A 136 -7.74 6.39 -12.77
N THR A 137 -6.61 6.43 -12.07
CA THR A 137 -5.41 5.74 -12.53
C THR A 137 -5.65 4.23 -12.41
N ARG A 138 -5.43 3.48 -13.48
CA ARG A 138 -5.61 2.02 -13.49
C ARG A 138 -4.28 1.31 -13.48
N PHE A 139 -4.15 0.37 -12.56
CA PHE A 139 -3.08 -0.62 -12.57
C PHE A 139 -3.64 -1.90 -13.20
N ILE A 140 -3.09 -2.28 -14.33
CA ILE A 140 -3.57 -3.41 -15.12
C ILE A 140 -2.44 -4.43 -15.22
N LYS A 141 -2.73 -5.68 -14.87
CA LYS A 141 -1.79 -6.77 -15.11
C LYS A 141 -1.69 -7.00 -16.61
N SER A 142 -0.49 -6.95 -17.13
CA SER A 142 -0.23 -7.01 -18.56
C SER A 142 0.92 -7.97 -18.85
N LYS A 143 0.92 -8.50 -20.06
CA LYS A 143 2.03 -9.26 -20.60
C LYS A 143 2.95 -8.31 -21.40
N ILE A 144 4.25 -8.48 -21.23
CA ILE A 144 5.26 -7.66 -21.93
C ILE A 144 5.98 -8.56 -22.91
N ASN A 145 6.06 -8.12 -24.14
CA ASN A 145 6.83 -8.76 -25.21
C ASN A 145 7.84 -7.77 -25.78
N THR A 146 9.01 -8.25 -26.16
CA THR A 146 9.98 -7.44 -26.91
C THR A 146 9.94 -7.83 -28.37
N THR A 147 9.72 -6.89 -29.24
CA THR A 147 9.75 -7.12 -30.70
C THR A 147 11.18 -7.35 -31.19
N LYS A 148 11.33 -7.90 -32.39
CA LYS A 148 12.64 -8.08 -33.06
C LYS A 148 13.44 -6.75 -33.18
N ASN A 149 12.75 -5.61 -33.22
CA ASN A 149 13.34 -4.28 -33.31
C ASN A 149 13.57 -3.62 -31.94
N GLY A 150 13.53 -4.38 -30.85
CA GLY A 150 13.78 -3.89 -29.48
C GLY A 150 12.65 -3.03 -28.88
N LYS A 151 11.49 -2.89 -29.53
CA LYS A 151 10.34 -2.18 -28.99
C LYS A 151 9.62 -3.04 -27.97
N ILE A 152 9.14 -2.40 -26.89
CA ILE A 152 8.34 -3.06 -25.86
C ILE A 152 6.87 -2.97 -26.24
N GLU A 153 6.23 -4.12 -26.42
CA GLU A 153 4.78 -4.25 -26.61
C GLU A 153 4.12 -4.71 -25.32
N VAL A 154 2.96 -4.15 -25.03
CA VAL A 154 2.16 -4.43 -23.83
C VAL A 154 0.80 -4.98 -24.27
N GLU A 155 0.47 -6.17 -23.82
CA GLU A 155 -0.82 -6.84 -24.03
C GLU A 155 -1.60 -6.87 -22.72
N ILE A 156 -2.84 -6.34 -22.73
CA ILE A 156 -3.73 -6.23 -21.57
C ILE A 156 -4.75 -7.37 -21.60
#